data_c3ffcbb6971be1ed6aa0fba2afa5523e
#
_entry.id   c3ffcbb6971be1ed6aa0fba2afa5523e
#
_cell.length_a   1.000
_cell.length_b   1.000
_cell.length_c   1.000
_cell.angle_alpha   90.00
_cell.angle_beta   90.00
_cell.angle_gamma   90.00
#
_symmetry.space_group_name_H-M   'P 1'
#
loop_
_entity.id
_entity.type
_entity.pdbx_description
1 polymer ?
#
loop_
_entity_poly.entity_id
_entity_poly.type
_entity_poly.pdbx_seq_one_letter_code
_entity_poly.pdbx_strand_id
1 'polypeptide(L)'
;RLLKSAGVDVLLLEMVGGPTFTAPIIRAAQASRIPFWVGFSAYEETEGNALRVFDNAATPINEALPGLIRLATEGPEGIFKGEGDSGADVIGAMHCKPAVLGAVLEAVQFHGWDGTMLAYPDDVQEWNPATKSGVYSKDAVDVYSTHCVTWRRDFPKCTLLGACCGFSVKHIADLYQRLRMETPDGKF
;
A
#
# COMPACT_ATOMS: atom_id res chain seq x y z
N ARG A 1 -4.47 1.09 -23.22
CA ARG A 1 -3.73 0.65 -24.45
C ARG A 1 -2.39 1.34 -24.57
N LEU A 2 -2.31 2.67 -24.40
CA LEU A 2 -1.04 3.43 -24.51
C LEU A 2 0.05 2.90 -23.56
N LEU A 3 -0.27 2.68 -22.29
CA LEU A 3 0.70 2.17 -21.29
C LEU A 3 1.26 0.80 -21.70
N LYS A 4 0.40 -0.11 -22.15
CA LYS A 4 0.82 -1.43 -22.60
C LYS A 4 1.70 -1.35 -23.86
N SER A 5 1.35 -0.51 -24.82
CA SER A 5 2.18 -0.31 -26.03
C SER A 5 3.49 0.41 -25.74
N ALA A 6 3.58 1.15 -24.62
CA ALA A 6 4.79 1.77 -24.13
C ALA A 6 5.70 0.83 -23.32
N GLY A 7 5.31 -0.44 -23.15
CA GLY A 7 6.11 -1.45 -22.44
C GLY A 7 6.01 -1.36 -20.92
N VAL A 8 4.88 -0.86 -20.38
CA VAL A 8 4.64 -0.87 -18.92
C VAL A 8 4.35 -2.29 -18.46
N ASP A 9 5.13 -2.80 -17.52
CA ASP A 9 5.01 -4.16 -16.99
C ASP A 9 3.98 -4.27 -15.86
N VAL A 10 3.89 -3.26 -14.99
CA VAL A 10 3.01 -3.24 -13.81
C VAL A 10 2.42 -1.85 -13.60
N LEU A 11 1.18 -1.78 -13.15
CA LEU A 11 0.55 -0.55 -12.66
C LEU A 11 0.55 -0.57 -11.13
N LEU A 12 1.15 0.40 -10.48
CA LEU A 12 0.98 0.63 -9.06
C LEU A 12 -0.11 1.69 -8.84
N LEU A 13 -1.23 1.26 -8.27
CA LEU A 13 -2.32 2.17 -7.89
C LEU A 13 -1.99 2.75 -6.52
N GLU A 14 -1.43 3.95 -6.55
CA GLU A 14 -0.95 4.65 -5.36
C GLU A 14 -2.03 5.48 -4.69
N MET A 15 -1.93 5.60 -3.37
CA MET A 15 -2.78 6.47 -2.54
C MET A 15 -4.27 6.23 -2.76
N VAL A 16 -4.65 4.98 -3.00
CA VAL A 16 -6.07 4.67 -3.09
C VAL A 16 -6.70 4.59 -1.70
N GLY A 17 -7.88 5.14 -1.57
CA GLY A 17 -8.55 5.29 -0.28
C GLY A 17 -10.05 5.02 -0.40
N GLY A 18 -10.86 6.07 -0.45
CA GLY A 18 -12.30 5.93 -0.47
C GLY A 18 -12.87 5.22 -1.70
N PRO A 19 -13.97 4.47 -1.54
CA PRO A 19 -14.58 3.67 -2.62
C PRO A 19 -14.93 4.46 -3.87
N THR A 20 -15.32 5.72 -3.72
CA THR A 20 -15.79 6.57 -4.81
C THR A 20 -14.78 6.76 -5.93
N PHE A 21 -13.48 6.91 -5.57
CA PHE A 21 -12.46 7.02 -6.63
C PHE A 21 -11.67 5.73 -6.80
N THR A 22 -11.53 4.92 -5.79
CA THR A 22 -10.73 3.68 -5.86
C THR A 22 -11.38 2.65 -6.78
N ALA A 23 -12.68 2.48 -6.70
CA ALA A 23 -13.38 1.51 -7.54
C ALA A 23 -13.23 1.79 -9.06
N PRO A 24 -13.40 3.03 -9.57
CA PRO A 24 -13.12 3.34 -10.96
C PRO A 24 -11.66 3.09 -11.37
N ILE A 25 -10.69 3.37 -10.48
CA ILE A 25 -9.25 3.17 -10.76
C ILE A 25 -8.94 1.67 -10.88
N ILE A 26 -9.43 0.84 -9.95
CA ILE A 26 -9.28 -0.62 -10.01
C ILE A 26 -9.88 -1.17 -11.31
N ARG A 27 -11.11 -0.77 -11.66
CA ARG A 27 -11.75 -1.19 -12.92
C ARG A 27 -10.94 -0.79 -14.16
N ALA A 28 -10.37 0.41 -14.15
CA ALA A 28 -9.52 0.87 -15.25
C ALA A 28 -8.22 0.04 -15.36
N ALA A 29 -7.61 -0.32 -14.22
CA ALA A 29 -6.44 -1.19 -14.18
C ALA A 29 -6.78 -2.58 -14.74
N GLN A 30 -7.85 -3.21 -14.28
CA GLN A 30 -8.35 -4.48 -14.81
C GLN A 30 -8.61 -4.44 -16.31
N ALA A 31 -9.27 -3.39 -16.80
CA ALA A 31 -9.54 -3.21 -18.23
C ALA A 31 -8.27 -3.00 -19.07
N SER A 32 -7.18 -2.57 -18.47
CA SER A 32 -5.88 -2.41 -19.15
C SER A 32 -5.23 -3.73 -19.51
N ARG A 33 -5.52 -4.80 -18.77
CA ARG A 33 -4.84 -6.10 -18.81
C ARG A 33 -3.33 -6.01 -18.59
N ILE A 34 -2.90 -5.04 -17.81
CA ILE A 34 -1.53 -4.94 -17.28
C ILE A 34 -1.61 -5.41 -15.83
N PRO A 35 -0.68 -6.25 -15.35
CA PRO A 35 -0.58 -6.59 -13.92
C PRO A 35 -0.65 -5.33 -13.05
N PHE A 36 -1.34 -5.40 -11.92
CA PHE A 36 -1.46 -4.21 -11.08
C PHE A 36 -1.39 -4.53 -9.59
N TRP A 37 -0.91 -3.55 -8.84
CA TRP A 37 -0.79 -3.56 -7.39
C TRP A 37 -1.63 -2.44 -6.80
N VAL A 38 -2.14 -2.65 -5.60
CA VAL A 38 -3.01 -1.69 -4.91
C VAL A 38 -2.38 -1.31 -3.57
N GLY A 39 -2.07 -0.03 -3.40
CA GLY A 39 -1.58 0.55 -2.15
C GLY A 39 -2.65 1.42 -1.49
N PHE A 40 -3.29 0.91 -0.45
CA PHE A 40 -4.28 1.65 0.33
C PHE A 40 -3.60 2.68 1.22
N SER A 41 -4.16 3.88 1.25
CA SER A 41 -3.73 4.96 2.14
C SER A 41 -4.78 5.20 3.21
N ALA A 42 -4.30 5.30 4.46
CA ALA A 42 -5.15 5.56 5.61
C ALA A 42 -4.44 6.47 6.61
N TYR A 43 -5.22 7.04 7.50
CA TYR A 43 -4.75 7.85 8.62
C TYR A 43 -5.53 7.50 9.88
N GLU A 44 -4.96 7.82 11.01
CA GLU A 44 -5.61 7.72 12.31
C GLU A 44 -6.26 9.04 12.66
N GLU A 45 -7.54 8.98 12.99
CA GLU A 45 -8.28 10.16 13.45
C GLU A 45 -7.84 10.54 14.87
N THR A 46 -7.63 11.82 15.11
CA THR A 46 -7.08 12.33 16.38
C THR A 46 -8.01 12.06 17.56
N GLU A 47 -9.33 11.99 17.31
CA GLU A 47 -10.34 11.67 18.32
C GLU A 47 -10.78 10.21 18.13
N GLY A 48 -10.39 9.35 19.07
CA GLY A 48 -10.89 7.96 19.13
C GLY A 48 -10.06 6.89 18.44
N ASN A 49 -8.88 7.23 17.92
CA ASN A 49 -7.94 6.30 17.26
C ASN A 49 -8.57 5.46 16.12
N ALA A 50 -9.58 5.99 15.46
CA ALA A 50 -10.24 5.30 14.38
C ALA A 50 -9.43 5.40 13.08
N LEU A 51 -9.18 4.26 12.43
CA LEU A 51 -8.55 4.25 11.11
C LEU A 51 -9.54 4.66 10.03
N ARG A 52 -9.16 5.68 9.26
CA ARG A 52 -9.92 6.20 8.13
C ARG A 52 -9.12 6.05 6.84
N VAL A 53 -9.79 5.69 5.74
CA VAL A 53 -9.14 5.74 4.43
C VAL A 53 -8.97 7.20 3.98
N PHE A 54 -8.01 7.42 3.10
CA PHE A 54 -7.72 8.75 2.57
C PHE A 54 -8.82 9.12 1.56
N ASP A 55 -9.90 9.75 2.06
CA ASP A 55 -10.96 10.33 1.25
C ASP A 55 -11.59 11.55 1.95
N ASN A 56 -12.45 12.28 1.21
CA ASN A 56 -13.14 13.45 1.75
C ASN A 56 -14.27 13.10 2.73
N ALA A 57 -14.68 11.85 2.77
CA ALA A 57 -15.78 11.36 3.60
C ALA A 57 -15.30 10.82 4.94
N ALA A 58 -13.98 10.74 5.16
CA ALA A 58 -13.36 10.09 6.31
C ALA A 58 -13.95 8.68 6.57
N THR A 59 -14.10 7.90 5.50
CA THR A 59 -14.72 6.58 5.56
C THR A 59 -13.91 5.65 6.47
N PRO A 60 -14.54 4.94 7.41
CA PRO A 60 -13.87 3.94 8.23
C PRO A 60 -13.21 2.86 7.35
N ILE A 61 -11.98 2.46 7.72
CA ILE A 61 -11.23 1.48 6.92
C ILE A 61 -11.98 0.15 6.78
N ASN A 62 -12.65 -0.29 7.83
CA ASN A 62 -13.42 -1.53 7.86
C ASN A 62 -14.71 -1.48 7.01
N GLU A 63 -15.16 -0.31 6.64
CA GLU A 63 -16.27 -0.13 5.70
C GLU A 63 -15.78 -0.09 4.26
N ALA A 64 -14.61 0.53 4.01
CA ALA A 64 -14.06 0.70 2.68
C ALA A 64 -13.40 -0.57 2.12
N LEU A 65 -12.51 -1.20 2.90
CA LEU A 65 -11.64 -2.27 2.40
C LEU A 65 -12.38 -3.52 1.91
N PRO A 66 -13.43 -4.06 2.57
CA PRO A 66 -14.05 -5.31 2.13
C PRO A 66 -14.51 -5.28 0.68
N GLY A 67 -15.20 -4.21 0.30
CA GLY A 67 -15.70 -4.02 -1.07
C GLY A 67 -14.57 -3.78 -2.08
N LEU A 68 -13.54 -3.05 -1.69
CA LEU A 68 -12.39 -2.72 -2.55
C LEU A 68 -11.48 -3.92 -2.78
N ILE A 69 -11.20 -4.71 -1.74
CA ILE A 69 -10.42 -5.94 -1.85
C ILE A 69 -11.16 -6.93 -2.75
N ARG A 70 -12.45 -7.14 -2.50
CA ARG A 70 -13.27 -8.00 -3.36
C ARG A 70 -13.25 -7.53 -4.82
N LEU A 71 -13.42 -6.24 -5.08
CA LEU A 71 -13.35 -5.69 -6.43
C LEU A 71 -11.96 -5.92 -7.07
N ALA A 72 -10.89 -5.74 -6.29
CA ALA A 72 -9.53 -5.93 -6.78
C ALA A 72 -9.19 -7.40 -7.09
N THR A 73 -9.82 -8.34 -6.39
CA THR A 73 -9.54 -9.79 -6.51
C THR A 73 -10.49 -10.51 -7.48
N GLU A 74 -11.78 -10.17 -7.47
CA GLU A 74 -12.81 -10.91 -8.21
C GLU A 74 -13.11 -10.31 -9.59
N GLY A 75 -12.68 -9.09 -9.82
CA GLY A 75 -13.08 -8.33 -11.01
C GLY A 75 -14.50 -7.76 -10.91
N PRO A 76 -14.95 -7.00 -11.90
CA PRO A 76 -16.31 -6.51 -11.98
C PRO A 76 -17.26 -7.70 -12.23
N GLU A 77 -18.33 -7.80 -11.44
CA GLU A 77 -19.33 -8.87 -11.56
C GLU A 77 -19.77 -9.09 -13.03
N GLY A 78 -19.46 -10.25 -13.56
CA GLY A 78 -19.97 -10.74 -14.82
C GLY A 78 -19.20 -10.38 -16.10
N ILE A 79 -18.11 -9.61 -16.05
CA ILE A 79 -17.41 -9.17 -17.28
C ILE A 79 -16.10 -9.93 -17.52
N PHE A 80 -15.45 -10.47 -16.48
CA PHE A 80 -14.15 -11.11 -16.60
C PHE A 80 -14.13 -12.50 -15.95
N LYS A 81 -14.45 -13.51 -16.73
CA LYS A 81 -14.09 -14.90 -16.49
C LYS A 81 -13.44 -15.46 -17.76
N GLY A 82 -12.26 -14.96 -18.08
CA GLY A 82 -11.43 -15.46 -19.16
C GLY A 82 -10.03 -15.82 -18.67
N GLU A 83 -9.33 -16.73 -19.33
CA GLU A 83 -7.91 -16.95 -19.08
C GLU A 83 -7.16 -15.62 -19.24
N GLY A 84 -6.53 -15.14 -18.17
CA GLY A 84 -5.80 -13.87 -18.13
C GLY A 84 -6.55 -12.70 -17.48
N ASP A 85 -7.68 -12.93 -16.82
CA ASP A 85 -8.36 -11.91 -16.03
C ASP A 85 -7.64 -11.70 -14.72
N SER A 86 -6.90 -10.62 -14.66
CA SER A 86 -6.03 -10.31 -13.55
C SER A 86 -6.78 -9.55 -12.46
N GLY A 87 -6.97 -10.18 -11.32
CA GLY A 87 -7.07 -9.47 -10.07
C GLY A 87 -5.74 -8.76 -9.76
N ALA A 88 -5.70 -8.01 -8.67
CA ALA A 88 -4.46 -7.43 -8.18
C ALA A 88 -3.47 -8.56 -7.79
N ASP A 89 -2.21 -8.43 -8.22
CA ASP A 89 -1.15 -9.36 -7.81
C ASP A 89 -0.65 -9.07 -6.40
N VAL A 90 -0.78 -7.82 -5.98
CA VAL A 90 -0.31 -7.32 -4.68
C VAL A 90 -1.32 -6.32 -4.13
N ILE A 91 -1.65 -6.47 -2.85
CA ILE A 91 -2.44 -5.48 -2.10
C ILE A 91 -1.72 -5.17 -0.79
N GLY A 92 -1.69 -3.90 -0.38
CA GLY A 92 -1.08 -3.53 0.88
C GLY A 92 -1.32 -2.08 1.25
N ALA A 93 -0.41 -1.52 2.02
CA ALA A 93 -0.51 -0.18 2.57
C ALA A 93 0.60 0.72 2.04
N MET A 94 0.24 1.95 1.66
CA MET A 94 1.20 2.95 1.26
C MET A 94 0.75 4.35 1.70
N HIS A 95 1.69 5.28 1.68
CA HIS A 95 1.44 6.68 2.03
C HIS A 95 0.67 6.82 3.35
N CYS A 96 1.09 6.03 4.34
CA CYS A 96 0.64 6.07 5.72
C CYS A 96 1.85 6.29 6.61
N LYS A 97 1.65 6.95 7.74
CA LYS A 97 2.71 7.01 8.77
C LYS A 97 3.09 5.60 9.21
N PRO A 98 4.36 5.33 9.52
CA PRO A 98 4.79 3.99 9.97
C PRO A 98 3.95 3.43 11.13
N ALA A 99 3.55 4.26 12.09
CA ALA A 99 2.71 3.85 13.21
C ALA A 99 1.32 3.34 12.78
N VAL A 100 0.78 3.84 11.67
CA VAL A 100 -0.56 3.49 11.15
C VAL A 100 -0.49 2.30 10.19
N LEU A 101 0.61 2.18 9.44
CA LEU A 101 0.72 1.25 8.33
C LEU A 101 0.50 -0.21 8.74
N GLY A 102 1.04 -0.62 9.89
CA GLY A 102 0.84 -1.97 10.42
C GLY A 102 -0.64 -2.33 10.61
N ALA A 103 -1.43 -1.40 11.14
CA ALA A 103 -2.86 -1.59 11.32
C ALA A 103 -3.63 -1.64 9.98
N VAL A 104 -3.14 -0.96 8.95
CA VAL A 104 -3.71 -1.09 7.58
C VAL A 104 -3.40 -2.46 6.99
N LEU A 105 -2.17 -2.98 7.18
CA LEU A 105 -1.81 -4.34 6.75
C LEU A 105 -2.68 -5.39 7.44
N GLU A 106 -2.90 -5.25 8.75
CA GLU A 106 -3.79 -6.12 9.52
C GLU A 106 -5.22 -6.08 8.98
N ALA A 107 -5.76 -4.89 8.69
CA ALA A 107 -7.09 -4.74 8.11
C ALA A 107 -7.17 -5.38 6.71
N VAL A 108 -6.16 -5.23 5.87
CA VAL A 108 -6.09 -5.86 4.53
C VAL A 108 -6.15 -7.38 4.66
N GLN A 109 -5.37 -7.97 5.57
CA GLN A 109 -5.39 -9.41 5.84
C GLN A 109 -6.71 -9.88 6.45
N PHE A 110 -7.24 -9.14 7.42
CA PHE A 110 -8.51 -9.44 8.09
C PHE A 110 -9.68 -9.49 7.09
N HIS A 111 -9.67 -8.62 6.08
CA HIS A 111 -10.70 -8.57 5.05
C HIS A 111 -10.46 -9.54 3.87
N GLY A 112 -9.60 -10.54 4.06
CA GLY A 112 -9.50 -11.72 3.21
C GLY A 112 -8.42 -11.68 2.15
N TRP A 113 -7.48 -10.72 2.17
CA TRP A 113 -6.31 -10.78 1.32
C TRP A 113 -5.25 -11.73 1.91
N ASP A 114 -4.92 -12.78 1.20
CA ASP A 114 -3.89 -13.77 1.57
C ASP A 114 -2.70 -13.83 0.60
N GLY A 115 -2.68 -12.95 -0.40
CA GLY A 115 -1.62 -12.83 -1.38
C GLY A 115 -0.43 -11.99 -0.90
N THR A 116 0.47 -11.67 -1.83
CA THR A 116 1.61 -10.79 -1.58
C THR A 116 1.15 -9.41 -1.11
N MET A 117 1.80 -8.89 -0.06
CA MET A 117 1.51 -7.58 0.50
C MET A 117 2.67 -6.62 0.28
N LEU A 118 2.33 -5.34 0.13
CA LEU A 118 3.29 -4.23 0.09
C LEU A 118 3.16 -3.34 1.33
N ALA A 119 4.31 -2.83 1.80
CA ALA A 119 4.40 -1.80 2.84
C ALA A 119 5.27 -0.65 2.33
N TYR A 120 4.66 0.51 2.17
CA TYR A 120 5.26 1.67 1.51
C TYR A 120 4.93 2.96 2.29
N PRO A 121 5.54 3.13 3.50
CA PRO A 121 5.22 4.23 4.40
C PRO A 121 5.65 5.59 3.87
N ASP A 122 5.08 6.64 4.46
CA ASP A 122 5.59 7.99 4.38
C ASP A 122 6.03 8.52 5.76
N ASP A 123 6.78 9.61 5.77
CA ASP A 123 7.25 10.29 6.97
C ASP A 123 6.76 11.74 7.03
N VAL A 124 5.67 12.07 6.39
CA VAL A 124 5.10 13.41 6.45
C VAL A 124 4.51 13.66 7.84
N GLN A 125 5.15 14.53 8.63
CA GLN A 125 4.70 14.92 9.97
C GLN A 125 3.60 15.96 9.90
N GLU A 126 3.81 16.98 9.06
CA GLU A 126 2.87 18.06 8.80
C GLU A 126 2.82 18.36 7.32
N TRP A 127 1.65 18.61 6.79
CA TRP A 127 1.44 19.00 5.40
C TRP A 127 0.88 20.41 5.31
N ASN A 128 1.54 21.29 4.57
CA ASN A 128 1.04 22.63 4.27
C ASN A 128 0.41 22.66 2.87
N PRO A 129 -0.91 22.70 2.75
CA PRO A 129 -1.59 22.66 1.46
C PRO A 129 -1.37 23.91 0.61
N ALA A 130 -1.08 25.07 1.24
CA ALA A 130 -0.85 26.33 0.52
C ALA A 130 0.50 26.35 -0.20
N THR A 131 1.54 25.81 0.43
CA THR A 131 2.89 25.71 -0.16
C THR A 131 3.16 24.38 -0.83
N LYS A 132 2.24 23.42 -0.69
CA LYS A 132 2.39 22.03 -1.16
C LYS A 132 3.71 21.40 -0.67
N SER A 133 4.05 21.64 0.59
CA SER A 133 5.27 21.13 1.21
C SER A 133 4.97 20.40 2.52
N GLY A 134 5.81 19.41 2.83
CA GLY A 134 5.73 18.63 4.06
C GLY A 134 6.91 18.89 4.99
N VAL A 135 6.67 18.73 6.28
CA VAL A 135 7.72 18.59 7.29
C VAL A 135 7.95 17.10 7.49
N TYR A 136 9.21 16.68 7.46
CA TYR A 136 9.61 15.28 7.59
C TYR A 136 10.44 15.08 8.87
N SER A 137 10.40 13.87 9.43
CA SER A 137 11.22 13.51 10.58
C SER A 137 12.71 13.48 10.18
N LYS A 138 13.59 13.86 11.12
CA LYS A 138 15.04 13.83 10.90
C LYS A 138 15.68 12.50 11.31
N ASP A 139 14.96 11.67 12.07
CA ASP A 139 15.51 10.51 12.77
C ASP A 139 15.06 9.18 12.15
N ALA A 140 14.61 9.23 10.91
CA ALA A 140 13.76 8.20 10.35
C ALA A 140 14.46 6.91 9.91
N VAL A 141 15.80 6.86 9.69
CA VAL A 141 16.45 5.68 9.08
C VAL A 141 16.24 4.44 9.95
N ASP A 142 16.61 4.55 11.23
CA ASP A 142 16.51 3.45 12.18
C ASP A 142 15.05 3.05 12.47
N VAL A 143 14.18 4.03 12.63
CA VAL A 143 12.75 3.85 12.89
C VAL A 143 12.09 3.16 11.68
N TYR A 144 12.36 3.64 10.47
CA TYR A 144 11.84 3.06 9.23
C TYR A 144 12.20 1.58 9.10
N SER A 145 13.49 1.27 9.19
CA SER A 145 13.99 -0.10 9.03
C SER A 145 13.44 -1.03 10.11
N THR A 146 13.30 -0.54 11.35
CA THR A 146 12.71 -1.31 12.46
C THR A 146 11.25 -1.66 12.16
N HIS A 147 10.45 -0.70 11.68
CA HIS A 147 9.07 -0.97 11.27
C HIS A 147 9.00 -1.99 10.13
N CYS A 148 9.82 -1.82 9.08
CA CYS A 148 9.83 -2.74 7.94
C CYS A 148 10.16 -4.19 8.34
N VAL A 149 11.17 -4.37 9.21
CA VAL A 149 11.53 -5.67 9.76
C VAL A 149 10.38 -6.26 10.57
N THR A 150 9.73 -5.43 11.40
CA THR A 150 8.56 -5.85 12.18
C THR A 150 7.41 -6.30 11.27
N TRP A 151 7.07 -5.53 10.26
CA TRP A 151 6.00 -5.91 9.32
C TRP A 151 6.34 -7.19 8.56
N ARG A 152 7.61 -7.36 8.14
CA ARG A 152 8.04 -8.58 7.45
C ARG A 152 7.90 -9.82 8.33
N ARG A 153 8.13 -9.69 9.65
CA ARG A 153 7.97 -10.76 10.63
C ARG A 153 6.51 -11.04 10.94
N ASP A 154 5.73 -10.00 11.21
CA ASP A 154 4.35 -10.11 11.69
C ASP A 154 3.37 -10.42 10.54
N PHE A 155 3.72 -10.02 9.32
CA PHE A 155 2.99 -10.30 8.08
C PHE A 155 3.89 -11.04 7.08
N PRO A 156 4.00 -12.38 7.13
CA PRO A 156 4.92 -13.14 6.27
C PRO A 156 4.70 -12.94 4.76
N LYS A 157 3.51 -12.52 4.36
CA LYS A 157 3.18 -12.16 2.97
C LYS A 157 3.61 -10.74 2.58
N CYS A 158 4.01 -9.90 3.55
CA CYS A 158 4.53 -8.56 3.29
C CYS A 158 5.99 -8.63 2.83
N THR A 159 6.18 -8.93 1.55
CA THR A 159 7.50 -9.14 0.95
C THR A 159 7.96 -7.96 0.11
N LEU A 160 7.10 -7.02 -0.20
CA LEU A 160 7.44 -5.80 -0.92
C LEU A 160 7.51 -4.64 0.07
N LEU A 161 8.73 -4.21 0.34
CA LEU A 161 9.03 -3.13 1.26
C LEU A 161 9.63 -1.96 0.49
N GLY A 162 9.06 -0.79 0.66
CA GLY A 162 9.47 0.42 -0.04
C GLY A 162 9.33 1.64 0.84
N ALA A 163 9.39 2.80 0.24
CA ALA A 163 9.30 4.07 0.95
C ALA A 163 8.73 5.17 0.06
N CYS A 164 7.93 6.06 0.64
CA CYS A 164 7.33 7.20 -0.01
C CYS A 164 7.98 8.52 0.48
N CYS A 165 7.19 9.55 0.65
CA CYS A 165 7.64 10.89 1.00
C CYS A 165 8.45 10.92 2.30
N GLY A 166 9.51 11.73 2.33
CA GLY A 166 10.41 11.87 3.49
C GLY A 166 11.52 10.82 3.58
N PHE A 167 11.39 9.72 2.88
CA PHE A 167 12.42 8.68 2.86
C PHE A 167 13.38 8.84 1.68
N SER A 168 14.53 8.19 1.76
CA SER A 168 15.61 8.30 0.78
C SER A 168 16.31 6.95 0.56
N VAL A 169 17.22 6.92 -0.39
CA VAL A 169 18.06 5.74 -0.67
C VAL A 169 18.81 5.23 0.57
N LYS A 170 19.13 6.10 1.52
CA LYS A 170 19.79 5.70 2.78
C LYS A 170 18.91 4.78 3.62
N HIS A 171 17.61 5.05 3.68
CA HIS A 171 16.64 4.21 4.40
C HIS A 171 16.53 2.82 3.77
N ILE A 172 16.46 2.76 2.45
CA ILE A 172 16.41 1.49 1.72
C ILE A 172 17.73 0.70 1.90
N ALA A 173 18.89 1.38 1.89
CA ALA A 173 20.17 0.74 2.12
C ALA A 173 20.30 0.15 3.53
N ASP A 174 19.85 0.87 4.58
CA ASP A 174 19.84 0.37 5.95
C ASP A 174 18.88 -0.82 6.09
N LEU A 175 17.67 -0.71 5.56
CA LEU A 175 16.70 -1.82 5.54
C LEU A 175 17.30 -3.07 4.90
N TYR A 176 17.94 -2.92 3.74
CA TYR A 176 18.58 -4.04 3.04
C TYR A 176 19.63 -4.73 3.91
N GLN A 177 20.48 -3.96 4.61
CA GLN A 177 21.48 -4.52 5.51
C GLN A 177 20.86 -5.28 6.68
N ARG A 178 19.80 -4.74 7.30
CA ARG A 178 19.11 -5.39 8.42
C ARG A 178 18.44 -6.68 8.01
N LEU A 179 17.71 -6.68 6.90
CA LEU A 179 17.07 -7.89 6.38
C LEU A 179 18.08 -8.99 6.08
N ARG A 180 19.27 -8.65 5.53
CA ARG A 180 20.35 -9.62 5.32
C ARG A 180 20.92 -10.20 6.61
N MET A 181 20.98 -9.42 7.68
CA MET A 181 21.46 -9.91 8.99
C MET A 181 20.45 -10.86 9.64
N GLU A 182 19.15 -10.64 9.43
CA GLU A 182 18.08 -11.49 9.95
C GLU A 182 17.86 -12.78 9.14
N THR A 183 18.35 -12.81 7.90
CA THR A 183 18.22 -13.96 7.01
C THR A 183 19.61 -14.39 6.52
N PRO A 184 20.44 -15.03 7.37
CA PRO A 184 21.82 -15.37 7.05
C PRO A 184 22.00 -16.21 5.78
N ASP A 185 20.96 -16.99 5.41
CA ASP A 185 20.95 -17.84 4.22
C ASP A 185 20.63 -17.09 2.92
N GLY A 186 20.46 -15.77 2.97
CA GLY A 186 20.29 -14.90 1.80
C GLY A 186 19.00 -15.16 1.00
N LYS A 187 18.05 -15.88 1.55
CA LYS A 187 16.74 -16.11 0.94
C LYS A 187 15.76 -15.04 1.41
N PHE A 188 15.56 -14.02 0.59
CA PHE A 188 14.51 -13.02 0.75
C PHE A 188 13.24 -13.44 0.02
#